data_210021524f4cfd6c2c8dc1b0581ca3d8
#
_entry.id   210021524f4cfd6c2c8dc1b0581ca3d8
#
_cell.length_a   1.000
_cell.length_b   1.000
_cell.length_c   1.000
_cell.angle_alpha   90.00
_cell.angle_beta   90.00
_cell.angle_gamma   90.00
#
_symmetry.space_group_name_H-M   'P 1'
#
loop_
_entity.id
_entity.type
_entity.pdbx_description
1 polymer ?
#
loop_
_entity_poly.entity_id
_entity_poly.type
_entity_poly.pdbx_seq_one_letter_code
_entity_poly.pdbx_strand_id
1 'polypeptide(L)'
;FEQGRQDLEISVDTMLQNFVTENKTVTDAQKRDLIMSLIVLKYTQSNSVCYVQDGQTIGVGAGQQSRIHCTRLAGQKADNWQLRHMPKVLDLPFREDISKPNRDNAIDVYIGDTPEDVIGDDVWAETFTVQPAPLTAEEKKAWLSKVTNVALGSDAFFPFGDNIERARRSGVTAIVQPGGSIRDDQVIATCNKYGIAM
;
A
#
# COMPACT_ATOMS: atom_id res chain seq x y z
N PHE A 1 24.71 10.31 18.09
CA PHE A 1 24.27 8.94 18.31
C PHE A 1 25.09 8.02 17.41
N GLU A 2 25.60 6.94 17.97
CA GLU A 2 26.23 5.86 17.24
C GLU A 2 25.28 4.67 17.26
N GLN A 3 24.95 4.12 16.10
CA GLN A 3 24.09 2.96 15.96
C GLN A 3 24.88 1.85 15.28
N GLY A 4 24.90 0.67 15.89
CA GLY A 4 25.49 -0.51 15.30
C GLY A 4 24.79 -0.90 13.99
N ARG A 5 25.52 -1.55 13.09
CA ARG A 5 24.94 -2.10 11.85
C ARG A 5 23.88 -3.15 12.19
N GLN A 6 22.75 -3.09 11.50
CA GLN A 6 21.70 -4.10 11.63
C GLN A 6 22.01 -5.31 10.74
N ASP A 7 22.57 -6.37 11.32
CA ASP A 7 22.93 -7.61 10.63
C ASP A 7 21.82 -8.69 10.74
N LEU A 8 20.57 -8.26 10.91
CA LEU A 8 19.43 -9.15 11.02
C LEU A 8 19.24 -9.95 9.72
N GLU A 9 19.21 -11.29 9.83
CA GLU A 9 18.85 -12.17 8.74
C GLU A 9 17.32 -12.15 8.57
N ILE A 10 16.87 -11.82 7.36
CA ILE A 10 15.44 -11.76 7.01
C ILE A 10 15.12 -13.00 6.15
N SER A 11 14.46 -13.98 6.78
CA SER A 11 13.99 -15.20 6.12
C SER A 11 12.65 -15.63 6.70
N VAL A 12 11.97 -16.58 6.07
CA VAL A 12 10.73 -17.17 6.61
C VAL A 12 10.99 -17.81 7.96
N ASP A 13 12.12 -18.50 8.11
CA ASP A 13 12.47 -19.24 9.32
C ASP A 13 12.84 -18.35 10.50
N THR A 14 13.27 -17.11 10.25
CA THR A 14 13.60 -16.16 11.31
C THR A 14 12.46 -15.21 11.65
N MET A 15 11.61 -14.84 10.67
CA MET A 15 10.65 -13.74 10.79
C MET A 15 9.19 -14.18 10.91
N LEU A 16 8.82 -15.38 10.40
CA LEU A 16 7.42 -15.80 10.31
C LEU A 16 7.11 -17.01 11.20
N GLN A 17 7.72 -17.11 12.39
CA GLN A 17 7.54 -18.24 13.30
C GLN A 17 6.45 -18.08 14.34
N ASN A 18 6.05 -16.83 14.63
CA ASN A 18 5.12 -16.54 15.71
C ASN A 18 3.85 -15.83 15.20
N PHE A 19 2.83 -16.60 14.89
CA PHE A 19 1.51 -16.07 14.53
C PHE A 19 0.67 -15.85 15.80
N VAL A 20 0.31 -14.60 16.06
CA VAL A 20 -0.42 -14.18 17.27
C VAL A 20 -1.94 -14.03 17.04
N THR A 21 -2.40 -14.09 15.79
CA THR A 21 -3.81 -13.99 15.42
C THR A 21 -4.49 -15.37 15.36
N GLU A 22 -5.83 -15.39 15.33
CA GLU A 22 -6.63 -16.61 15.16
C GLU A 22 -6.35 -17.25 13.78
N ASN A 23 -6.34 -16.43 12.73
CA ASN A 23 -5.89 -16.88 11.41
C ASN A 23 -4.36 -16.97 11.40
N LYS A 24 -3.84 -18.19 11.23
CA LYS A 24 -2.41 -18.49 11.15
C LYS A 24 -2.00 -18.98 9.76
N THR A 25 -2.94 -18.92 8.80
CA THR A 25 -2.73 -19.43 7.46
C THR A 25 -2.26 -18.32 6.54
N VAL A 26 -1.07 -18.49 5.98
CA VAL A 26 -0.50 -17.64 4.92
C VAL A 26 -0.02 -18.52 3.77
N THR A 27 -0.32 -18.10 2.55
CA THR A 27 0.16 -18.78 1.35
C THR A 27 1.67 -18.56 1.15
N ASP A 28 2.32 -19.36 0.33
CA ASP A 28 3.75 -19.15 0.02
C ASP A 28 3.99 -17.82 -0.72
N ALA A 29 3.03 -17.34 -1.53
CA ALA A 29 3.06 -16.02 -2.11
C ALA A 29 3.04 -14.92 -1.04
N GLN A 30 2.15 -15.03 -0.05
CA GLN A 30 2.09 -14.09 1.07
C GLN A 30 3.35 -14.15 1.94
N LYS A 31 3.93 -15.32 2.20
CA LYS A 31 5.21 -15.43 2.93
C LYS A 31 6.33 -14.68 2.19
N ARG A 32 6.46 -14.91 0.87
CA ARG A 32 7.40 -14.18 0.03
C ARG A 32 7.20 -12.67 0.14
N ASP A 33 5.96 -12.20 0.05
CA ASP A 33 5.60 -10.79 0.05
C ASP A 33 5.83 -10.15 1.43
N LEU A 34 5.58 -10.88 2.53
CA LEU A 34 5.92 -10.44 3.90
C LEU A 34 7.44 -10.28 4.07
N ILE A 35 8.23 -11.26 3.61
CA ILE A 35 9.70 -11.18 3.65
C ILE A 35 10.22 -10.03 2.79
N MET A 36 9.67 -9.83 1.59
CA MET A 36 10.03 -8.70 0.74
C MET A 36 9.75 -7.37 1.43
N SER A 37 8.62 -7.23 2.13
CA SER A 37 8.30 -6.02 2.88
C SER A 37 9.36 -5.70 3.94
N LEU A 38 9.83 -6.71 4.68
CA LEU A 38 10.88 -6.54 5.69
C LEU A 38 12.24 -6.18 5.09
N ILE A 39 12.60 -6.77 3.93
CA ILE A 39 13.81 -6.41 3.21
C ILE A 39 13.79 -4.94 2.78
N VAL A 40 12.67 -4.47 2.23
CA VAL A 40 12.49 -3.05 1.87
C VAL A 40 12.62 -2.16 3.09
N LEU A 41 11.96 -2.53 4.21
CA LEU A 41 11.96 -1.73 5.44
C LEU A 41 13.33 -1.67 6.12
N LYS A 42 14.17 -2.72 5.97
CA LYS A 42 15.55 -2.72 6.48
C LYS A 42 16.37 -1.55 5.93
N TYR A 43 16.06 -1.11 4.71
CA TYR A 43 16.78 -0.01 4.02
C TYR A 43 15.96 1.29 3.95
N THR A 44 14.88 1.38 4.73
CA THR A 44 13.95 2.50 4.70
C THR A 44 14.00 3.29 6.01
N GLN A 45 13.94 4.61 5.92
CA GLN A 45 13.92 5.49 7.10
C GLN A 45 12.68 5.24 7.96
N SER A 46 12.88 4.95 9.24
CA SER A 46 11.81 4.80 10.25
C SER A 46 11.13 6.17 10.53
N ASN A 47 9.88 6.22 10.89
CA ASN A 47 8.88 5.16 10.89
C ASN A 47 8.57 4.74 9.45
N SER A 48 8.45 3.46 9.20
CA SER A 48 8.18 2.98 7.86
C SER A 48 7.24 1.77 7.81
N VAL A 49 6.46 1.70 6.72
CA VAL A 49 5.49 0.64 6.42
C VAL A 49 5.55 0.33 4.93
N CYS A 50 5.46 -0.93 4.54
CA CYS A 50 5.56 -1.40 3.18
C CYS A 50 4.43 -2.35 2.82
N TYR A 51 3.71 -2.04 1.74
CA TYR A 51 2.70 -2.90 1.11
C TYR A 51 3.32 -3.63 -0.07
N VAL A 52 3.11 -4.93 -0.13
CA VAL A 52 3.64 -5.81 -1.19
C VAL A 52 2.53 -6.72 -1.71
N GLN A 53 2.49 -6.95 -3.00
CA GLN A 53 1.59 -7.89 -3.64
C GLN A 53 2.30 -8.56 -4.83
N ASP A 54 2.14 -9.87 -4.95
CA ASP A 54 2.65 -10.69 -6.06
C ASP A 54 4.15 -10.48 -6.37
N GLY A 55 4.96 -10.31 -5.31
CA GLY A 55 6.40 -10.10 -5.43
C GLY A 55 6.80 -8.68 -5.84
N GLN A 56 5.89 -7.73 -5.70
CA GLN A 56 6.13 -6.32 -6.01
C GLN A 56 5.76 -5.42 -4.85
N THR A 57 6.65 -4.49 -4.50
CA THR A 57 6.37 -3.39 -3.58
C THR A 57 5.44 -2.40 -4.26
N ILE A 58 4.22 -2.23 -3.72
CA ILE A 58 3.19 -1.36 -4.29
C ILE A 58 2.98 -0.06 -3.52
N GLY A 59 3.50 0.04 -2.29
CA GLY A 59 3.44 1.28 -1.52
C GLY A 59 4.39 1.28 -0.35
N VAL A 60 5.18 2.34 -0.20
CA VAL A 60 6.08 2.58 0.94
C VAL A 60 5.77 3.94 1.55
N GLY A 61 5.55 3.96 2.85
CA GLY A 61 5.52 5.16 3.68
C GLY A 61 6.74 5.16 4.59
N ALA A 62 7.54 6.21 4.52
CA ALA A 62 8.84 6.27 5.18
C ALA A 62 9.09 7.61 5.86
N GLY A 63 9.87 7.62 6.94
CA GLY A 63 10.34 8.83 7.60
C GLY A 63 9.23 9.68 8.23
N GLN A 64 8.04 9.10 8.47
CA GLN A 64 6.93 9.84 9.05
C GLN A 64 7.02 9.89 10.58
N GLN A 65 6.48 10.95 11.16
CA GLN A 65 6.50 11.18 12.62
C GLN A 65 5.57 10.24 13.39
N SER A 66 4.57 9.63 12.73
CA SER A 66 3.70 8.66 13.37
C SER A 66 3.44 7.43 12.49
N ARG A 67 3.24 6.29 13.13
CA ARG A 67 2.96 5.01 12.47
C ARG A 67 1.73 5.08 11.55
N ILE A 68 0.66 5.69 12.02
CA ILE A 68 -0.57 5.83 11.22
C ILE A 68 -0.36 6.68 9.96
N HIS A 69 0.50 7.70 10.00
CA HIS A 69 0.84 8.48 8.80
C HIS A 69 1.61 7.63 7.79
N CYS A 70 2.55 6.78 8.24
CA CYS A 70 3.22 5.82 7.36
C CYS A 70 2.22 4.88 6.70
N THR A 71 1.31 4.30 7.49
CA THR A 71 0.29 3.35 7.01
C THR A 71 -0.65 4.02 6.00
N ARG A 72 -1.04 5.27 6.24
CA ARG A 72 -1.89 6.05 5.31
C ARG A 72 -1.16 6.36 4.01
N LEU A 73 0.07 6.86 4.08
CA LEU A 73 0.88 7.22 2.91
C LEU A 73 1.20 5.99 2.05
N ALA A 74 1.66 4.91 2.69
CA ALA A 74 1.93 3.65 1.99
C ALA A 74 0.67 3.07 1.36
N GLY A 75 -0.46 3.08 2.10
CA GLY A 75 -1.75 2.61 1.62
C GLY A 75 -2.30 3.44 0.46
N GLN A 76 -2.13 4.77 0.48
CA GLN A 76 -2.52 5.63 -0.65
C GLN A 76 -1.73 5.27 -1.91
N LYS A 77 -0.42 5.06 -1.79
CA LYS A 77 0.40 4.61 -2.92
C LYS A 77 -0.03 3.25 -3.45
N ALA A 78 -0.34 2.31 -2.54
CA ALA A 78 -0.86 1.00 -2.91
C ALA A 78 -2.22 1.09 -3.61
N ASP A 79 -3.13 1.94 -3.12
CA ASP A 79 -4.42 2.20 -3.73
C ASP A 79 -4.24 2.82 -5.13
N ASN A 80 -3.36 3.80 -5.29
CA ASN A 80 -3.04 4.41 -6.60
C ASN A 80 -2.46 3.38 -7.57
N TRP A 81 -1.58 2.48 -7.10
CA TRP A 81 -1.09 1.37 -7.89
C TRP A 81 -2.23 0.51 -8.45
N GLN A 82 -3.21 0.16 -7.62
CA GLN A 82 -4.38 -0.61 -8.05
C GLN A 82 -5.28 0.17 -9.02
N LEU A 83 -5.50 1.46 -8.77
CA LEU A 83 -6.33 2.32 -9.62
C LEU A 83 -5.74 2.48 -11.03
N ARG A 84 -4.41 2.51 -11.17
CA ARG A 84 -3.73 2.58 -12.49
C ARG A 84 -4.06 1.40 -13.40
N HIS A 85 -4.52 0.28 -12.84
CA HIS A 85 -4.91 -0.93 -13.59
C HIS A 85 -6.42 -1.00 -13.90
N MET A 86 -7.19 0.01 -13.54
CA MET A 86 -8.61 0.07 -13.94
C MET A 86 -8.73 0.18 -15.46
N PRO A 87 -9.65 -0.55 -16.11
CA PRO A 87 -9.89 -0.41 -17.55
C PRO A 87 -10.09 1.05 -17.98
N LYS A 88 -10.89 1.82 -17.23
CA LYS A 88 -11.12 3.26 -17.49
C LYS A 88 -9.84 4.09 -17.49
N VAL A 89 -8.82 3.70 -16.70
CA VAL A 89 -7.51 4.38 -16.65
C VAL A 89 -6.59 3.89 -17.77
N LEU A 90 -6.62 2.59 -18.05
CA LEU A 90 -5.81 1.99 -19.14
C LEU A 90 -6.26 2.47 -20.52
N ASP A 91 -7.58 2.73 -20.69
CA ASP A 91 -8.20 3.16 -21.94
C ASP A 91 -8.29 4.70 -22.08
N LEU A 92 -7.57 5.46 -21.25
CA LEU A 92 -7.51 6.92 -21.38
C LEU A 92 -7.07 7.33 -22.79
N PRO A 93 -7.81 8.25 -23.47
CA PRO A 93 -7.61 8.60 -24.87
C PRO A 93 -6.44 9.58 -25.03
N PHE A 94 -5.22 9.14 -24.71
CA PHE A 94 -4.02 9.97 -24.84
C PHE A 94 -3.74 10.36 -26.29
N ARG A 95 -3.19 11.54 -26.48
CA ARG A 95 -2.62 11.97 -27.75
C ARG A 95 -1.41 11.09 -28.11
N GLU A 96 -1.19 10.85 -29.40
CA GLU A 96 -0.05 10.04 -29.88
C GLU A 96 1.31 10.72 -29.62
N ASP A 97 1.32 12.07 -29.61
CA ASP A 97 2.53 12.88 -29.44
C ASP A 97 2.89 13.16 -27.96
N ILE A 98 2.09 12.66 -27.00
CA ILE A 98 2.39 12.85 -25.57
C ILE A 98 3.64 12.09 -25.14
N SER A 99 4.55 12.75 -24.44
CA SER A 99 5.72 12.09 -23.88
C SER A 99 5.35 11.12 -22.75
N LYS A 100 6.16 10.06 -22.58
CA LYS A 100 5.94 9.08 -21.51
C LYS A 100 5.87 9.72 -20.10
N PRO A 101 6.77 10.66 -19.71
CA PRO A 101 6.65 11.33 -18.40
C PRO A 101 5.34 12.11 -18.24
N ASN A 102 4.90 12.82 -19.28
CA ASN A 102 3.66 13.59 -19.22
C ASN A 102 2.43 12.66 -19.11
N ARG A 103 2.45 11.54 -19.84
CA ARG A 103 1.40 10.52 -19.73
C ARG A 103 1.33 9.93 -18.31
N ASP A 104 2.48 9.57 -17.73
CA ASP A 104 2.53 9.00 -16.38
C ASP A 104 2.04 10.01 -15.33
N ASN A 105 2.44 11.28 -15.45
CA ASN A 105 1.95 12.37 -14.58
C ASN A 105 0.44 12.58 -14.74
N ALA A 106 -0.07 12.58 -15.98
CA ALA A 106 -1.50 12.76 -16.22
C ALA A 106 -2.33 11.62 -15.61
N ILE A 107 -1.84 10.38 -15.61
CA ILE A 107 -2.49 9.26 -14.92
C ILE A 107 -2.54 9.51 -13.42
N ASP A 108 -1.43 9.93 -12.81
CA ASP A 108 -1.38 10.19 -11.35
C ASP A 108 -2.35 11.31 -10.94
N VAL A 109 -2.42 12.39 -11.72
CA VAL A 109 -3.38 13.49 -11.49
C VAL A 109 -4.82 13.00 -11.68
N TYR A 110 -5.10 12.26 -12.76
CA TYR A 110 -6.44 11.76 -13.08
C TYR A 110 -7.01 10.84 -11.98
N ILE A 111 -6.19 9.96 -11.42
CA ILE A 111 -6.60 9.08 -10.31
C ILE A 111 -6.54 9.77 -8.93
N GLY A 112 -5.91 10.93 -8.85
CA GLY A 112 -5.70 11.70 -7.62
C GLY A 112 -6.94 12.42 -7.12
N ASP A 113 -6.69 13.48 -6.34
CA ASP A 113 -7.73 14.27 -5.69
C ASP A 113 -8.13 15.54 -6.50
N THR A 114 -7.31 15.91 -7.49
CA THR A 114 -7.49 17.10 -8.35
C THR A 114 -7.46 16.72 -9.84
N PRO A 115 -8.35 15.83 -10.32
CA PRO A 115 -8.36 15.41 -11.72
C PRO A 115 -8.62 16.57 -12.69
N GLU A 116 -9.27 17.65 -12.24
CA GLU A 116 -9.52 18.86 -13.01
C GLU A 116 -8.25 19.52 -13.56
N ASP A 117 -7.09 19.31 -12.90
CA ASP A 117 -5.80 19.85 -13.36
C ASP A 117 -5.34 19.22 -14.69
N VAL A 118 -5.96 18.14 -15.14
CA VAL A 118 -5.62 17.44 -16.40
C VAL A 118 -6.81 17.16 -17.29
N ILE A 119 -8.06 17.18 -16.76
CA ILE A 119 -9.28 16.96 -17.53
C ILE A 119 -10.21 18.17 -17.55
N GLY A 120 -9.86 19.29 -16.92
CA GLY A 120 -10.63 20.54 -16.96
C GLY A 120 -10.81 21.09 -18.37
N ASP A 121 -11.85 21.89 -18.59
CA ASP A 121 -12.27 22.35 -19.93
C ASP A 121 -11.17 23.11 -20.71
N ASP A 122 -10.29 23.78 -20.02
CA ASP A 122 -9.20 24.59 -20.57
C ASP A 122 -7.88 23.85 -20.77
N VAL A 123 -7.73 22.63 -20.20
CA VAL A 123 -6.43 21.90 -20.17
C VAL A 123 -6.47 20.51 -20.82
N TRP A 124 -7.62 19.84 -20.86
CA TRP A 124 -7.68 18.42 -21.30
C TRP A 124 -7.09 18.17 -22.68
N ALA A 125 -7.26 19.11 -23.62
CA ALA A 125 -6.83 18.97 -25.01
C ALA A 125 -5.29 18.96 -25.19
N GLU A 126 -4.54 19.35 -24.17
CA GLU A 126 -3.08 19.25 -24.18
C GLU A 126 -2.61 17.78 -24.02
N THR A 127 -3.44 16.96 -23.39
CA THR A 127 -3.11 15.59 -22.98
C THR A 127 -3.89 14.52 -23.72
N PHE A 128 -5.18 14.78 -24.00
CA PHE A 128 -6.11 13.80 -24.55
C PHE A 128 -6.66 14.19 -25.92
N THR A 129 -7.12 13.20 -26.68
CA THR A 129 -7.82 13.39 -27.96
C THR A 129 -9.30 13.67 -27.78
N VAL A 130 -9.87 13.22 -26.64
CA VAL A 130 -11.25 13.47 -26.19
C VAL A 130 -11.21 13.69 -24.68
N GLN A 131 -12.02 14.63 -24.19
CA GLN A 131 -12.08 14.91 -22.74
C GLN A 131 -12.57 13.67 -21.97
N PRO A 132 -11.76 13.10 -21.07
CA PRO A 132 -12.17 11.95 -20.28
C PRO A 132 -13.19 12.36 -19.21
N ALA A 133 -14.15 11.48 -18.94
CA ALA A 133 -15.02 11.64 -17.78
C ALA A 133 -14.20 11.38 -16.48
N PRO A 134 -14.42 12.13 -15.40
CA PRO A 134 -13.72 11.96 -14.14
C PRO A 134 -13.95 10.56 -13.56
N LEU A 135 -12.95 10.06 -12.83
CA LEU A 135 -13.06 8.81 -12.07
C LEU A 135 -13.75 9.10 -10.73
N THR A 136 -14.97 8.60 -10.55
CA THR A 136 -15.76 8.92 -9.35
C THR A 136 -15.25 8.18 -8.10
N ALA A 137 -15.59 8.72 -6.92
CA ALA A 137 -15.27 8.08 -5.65
C ALA A 137 -15.90 6.68 -5.52
N GLU A 138 -17.10 6.49 -6.06
CA GLU A 138 -17.80 5.21 -6.10
C GLU A 138 -17.08 4.18 -6.98
N GLU A 139 -16.60 4.60 -8.17
CA GLU A 139 -15.81 3.75 -9.06
C GLU A 139 -14.50 3.32 -8.40
N LYS A 140 -13.77 4.27 -7.79
CA LYS A 140 -12.53 3.99 -7.03
C LYS A 140 -12.80 2.99 -5.92
N LYS A 141 -13.83 3.22 -5.10
CA LYS A 141 -14.22 2.36 -4.00
C LYS A 141 -14.62 0.95 -4.47
N ALA A 142 -15.42 0.87 -5.53
CA ALA A 142 -15.87 -0.42 -6.09
C ALA A 142 -14.69 -1.23 -6.64
N TRP A 143 -13.69 -0.59 -7.23
CA TRP A 143 -12.48 -1.25 -7.70
C TRP A 143 -11.62 -1.74 -6.54
N LEU A 144 -11.28 -0.85 -5.61
CA LEU A 144 -10.43 -1.16 -4.46
C LEU A 144 -11.03 -2.22 -3.54
N SER A 145 -12.38 -2.32 -3.46
CA SER A 145 -13.04 -3.36 -2.66
C SER A 145 -12.80 -4.78 -3.14
N LYS A 146 -12.33 -4.96 -4.38
CA LYS A 146 -11.98 -6.27 -4.97
C LYS A 146 -10.52 -6.67 -4.69
N VAL A 147 -9.69 -5.74 -4.24
CA VAL A 147 -8.28 -5.99 -3.94
C VAL A 147 -8.17 -6.86 -2.68
N THR A 148 -7.37 -7.90 -2.77
CA THR A 148 -7.10 -8.84 -1.68
C THR A 148 -5.68 -9.40 -1.79
N ASN A 149 -5.24 -10.19 -0.81
CA ASN A 149 -3.92 -10.84 -0.79
C ASN A 149 -2.72 -9.87 -0.76
N VAL A 150 -2.93 -8.65 -0.29
CA VAL A 150 -1.84 -7.71 -0.05
C VAL A 150 -1.17 -8.07 1.28
N ALA A 151 0.16 -8.10 1.28
CA ALA A 151 0.99 -8.25 2.47
C ALA A 151 1.45 -6.88 2.99
N LEU A 152 1.55 -6.73 4.30
CA LEU A 152 2.00 -5.52 4.96
C LEU A 152 3.13 -5.80 5.93
N GLY A 153 4.25 -5.11 5.80
CA GLY A 153 5.32 -5.07 6.80
C GLY A 153 5.39 -3.74 7.52
N SER A 154 5.83 -3.78 8.77
CA SER A 154 6.13 -2.59 9.59
C SER A 154 7.48 -2.76 10.29
N ASP A 155 8.31 -1.72 10.28
CA ASP A 155 9.64 -1.72 10.91
C ASP A 155 9.59 -1.69 12.45
N ALA A 156 8.44 -1.34 13.03
CA ALA A 156 8.16 -1.41 14.47
C ALA A 156 6.69 -1.77 14.70
N PHE A 157 6.29 -1.93 15.96
CA PHE A 157 4.93 -2.31 16.33
C PHE A 157 3.88 -1.28 15.90
N PHE A 158 2.67 -1.76 15.64
CA PHE A 158 1.50 -0.89 15.48
C PHE A 158 0.98 -0.48 16.86
N PRO A 159 0.87 0.84 17.14
CA PRO A 159 0.43 1.30 18.45
C PRO A 159 -1.08 1.18 18.68
N PHE A 160 -1.88 1.11 17.60
CA PHE A 160 -3.34 1.10 17.64
C PHE A 160 -3.94 0.33 16.47
N GLY A 161 -5.17 -0.17 16.65
CA GLY A 161 -5.92 -0.91 15.63
C GLY A 161 -6.32 -0.09 14.40
N ASP A 162 -6.29 1.25 14.46
CA ASP A 162 -6.56 2.13 13.31
C ASP A 162 -5.62 1.91 12.13
N ASN A 163 -4.38 1.48 12.40
CA ASN A 163 -3.42 1.06 11.38
C ASN A 163 -3.94 -0.16 10.60
N ILE A 164 -4.51 -1.13 11.30
CA ILE A 164 -5.08 -2.34 10.71
C ILE A 164 -6.35 -1.99 9.92
N GLU A 165 -7.21 -1.12 10.46
CA GLU A 165 -8.40 -0.61 9.76
C GLU A 165 -8.01 0.07 8.44
N ARG A 166 -6.92 0.86 8.43
CA ARG A 166 -6.41 1.47 7.20
C ARG A 166 -5.86 0.43 6.24
N ALA A 167 -5.05 -0.51 6.72
CA ALA A 167 -4.42 -1.54 5.92
C ALA A 167 -5.45 -2.43 5.21
N ARG A 168 -6.50 -2.83 5.93
CA ARG A 168 -7.59 -3.64 5.39
C ARG A 168 -8.25 -3.00 4.15
N ARG A 169 -8.41 -1.66 4.14
CA ARG A 169 -9.03 -0.94 3.00
C ARG A 169 -8.24 -1.07 1.70
N SER A 170 -6.94 -1.35 1.81
CA SER A 170 -6.04 -1.61 0.67
C SER A 170 -5.84 -3.11 0.40
N GLY A 171 -6.75 -3.98 0.89
CA GLY A 171 -6.74 -5.41 0.58
C GLY A 171 -5.74 -6.24 1.38
N VAL A 172 -5.20 -5.73 2.49
CA VAL A 172 -4.25 -6.47 3.33
C VAL A 172 -4.92 -7.65 4.01
N THR A 173 -4.30 -8.82 3.88
CA THR A 173 -4.74 -10.09 4.50
C THR A 173 -3.65 -10.77 5.32
N ALA A 174 -2.40 -10.30 5.22
CA ALA A 174 -1.28 -10.80 6.01
C ALA A 174 -0.38 -9.64 6.44
N ILE A 175 0.08 -9.68 7.71
CA ILE A 175 0.88 -8.61 8.32
C ILE A 175 2.09 -9.22 9.03
N VAL A 176 3.23 -8.50 8.97
CA VAL A 176 4.41 -8.79 9.80
C VAL A 176 4.87 -7.53 10.52
N GLN A 177 5.08 -7.64 11.82
CA GLN A 177 5.61 -6.61 12.70
C GLN A 177 6.36 -7.25 13.88
N PRO A 178 7.26 -6.51 14.56
CA PRO A 178 8.01 -7.08 15.71
C PRO A 178 7.16 -7.25 16.98
N GLY A 179 6.00 -6.61 17.09
CA GLY A 179 5.22 -6.60 18.33
C GLY A 179 5.88 -5.79 19.47
N GLY A 180 5.37 -5.95 20.69
CA GLY A 180 5.90 -5.31 21.89
C GLY A 180 5.20 -4.00 22.27
N SER A 181 4.06 -3.67 21.67
CA SER A 181 3.20 -2.59 22.13
C SER A 181 2.41 -3.00 23.38
N ILE A 182 2.22 -2.06 24.30
CA ILE A 182 1.30 -2.24 25.45
C ILE A 182 -0.13 -2.54 24.97
N ARG A 183 -0.45 -2.21 23.71
CA ARG A 183 -1.77 -2.38 23.08
C ARG A 183 -1.79 -3.45 21.99
N ASP A 184 -0.87 -4.41 22.00
CA ASP A 184 -0.84 -5.50 21.03
C ASP A 184 -2.16 -6.29 21.03
N ASP A 185 -2.81 -6.44 22.19
CA ASP A 185 -4.13 -7.06 22.31
C ASP A 185 -5.19 -6.41 21.41
N GLN A 186 -5.23 -5.07 21.37
CA GLN A 186 -6.17 -4.33 20.51
C GLN A 186 -5.84 -4.47 19.02
N VAL A 187 -4.56 -4.48 18.68
CA VAL A 187 -4.09 -4.68 17.30
C VAL A 187 -4.43 -6.09 16.83
N ILE A 188 -4.16 -7.10 17.66
CA ILE A 188 -4.49 -8.51 17.39
C ILE A 188 -6.01 -8.70 17.26
N ALA A 189 -6.81 -8.12 18.16
CA ALA A 189 -8.27 -8.18 18.08
C ALA A 189 -8.80 -7.55 16.77
N THR A 190 -8.19 -6.46 16.31
CA THR A 190 -8.57 -5.84 15.03
C THR A 190 -8.20 -6.72 13.83
N CYS A 191 -7.05 -7.40 13.87
CA CYS A 191 -6.68 -8.38 12.85
C CYS A 191 -7.67 -9.55 12.83
N ASN A 192 -8.02 -10.11 14.01
CA ASN A 192 -8.98 -11.22 14.13
C ASN A 192 -10.38 -10.85 13.60
N LYS A 193 -10.84 -9.62 13.88
CA LYS A 193 -12.11 -9.09 13.33
C LYS A 193 -12.21 -9.21 11.82
N TYR A 194 -11.08 -9.11 11.12
CA TYR A 194 -11.01 -9.13 9.66
C TYR A 194 -10.39 -10.41 9.09
N GLY A 195 -10.06 -11.40 9.92
CA GLY A 195 -9.42 -12.64 9.49
C GLY A 195 -8.00 -12.45 8.93
N ILE A 196 -7.33 -11.35 9.30
CA ILE A 196 -5.95 -11.04 8.88
C ILE A 196 -4.98 -11.88 9.70
N ALA A 197 -4.06 -12.56 9.02
CA ALA A 197 -2.94 -13.27 9.68
C ALA A 197 -1.84 -12.28 10.09
N MET A 198 -1.36 -12.36 11.35
CA MET A 198 -0.26 -11.54 11.84
C MET A 198 0.64 -12.34 12.76
#